data_2659b73389e26cb0c5d49c6a8ad01b07
#
_entry.id   2659b73389e26cb0c5d49c6a8ad01b07
#
_cell.length_a   1.000
_cell.length_b   1.000
_cell.length_c   1.000
_cell.angle_alpha   90.00
_cell.angle_beta   90.00
_cell.angle_gamma   90.00
#
_symmetry.space_group_name_H-M   'P 1'
#
loop_
_entity.id
_entity.type
_entity.pdbx_description
1 polymer ?
#
loop_
_entity_poly.entity_id
_entity_poly.type
_entity_poly.pdbx_seq_one_letter_code
_entity_poly.pdbx_strand_id
1 'polypeptide(L)'
;MIRTFAAIVLRPAPFQEGGLVVSFLTEHGERVVGLAKGAKKPSAKWVSNFEPLGLVNVSLFGKEQVEVRRVTRCELVHSPLILGHLESNLVVACLADVFDRVAREGVEDPRLFRLLSACARALKARPDQAMAILAYGEHWVLHCLGVLPHPRLCGLCGNGEAPLVLFTDEYGWRCSACTPVDPREALPPGTREYLRLLRTLPAEEAPDPDGSPAARAVTRTLRDRLRRELGEPRSYQVLERLLLD
;
A
#
# COMPACT_ATOMS: atom_id res chain seq x y z
N MET A 1 12.31 -22.03 18.64
CA MET A 1 11.48 -22.70 17.62
C MET A 1 11.71 -22.03 16.27
N ILE A 2 11.74 -22.78 15.16
CA ILE A 2 11.80 -22.21 13.81
C ILE A 2 10.38 -22.20 13.26
N ARG A 3 9.94 -21.04 12.69
CA ARG A 3 8.70 -20.94 11.93
C ARG A 3 9.02 -20.52 10.50
N THR A 4 8.38 -21.15 9.54
CA THR A 4 8.49 -20.83 8.11
C THR A 4 7.10 -20.43 7.59
N PHE A 5 7.03 -19.32 6.87
CA PHE A 5 5.78 -18.79 6.33
C PHE A 5 6.06 -17.95 5.08
N ALA A 6 5.03 -17.76 4.27
CA ALA A 6 5.06 -16.80 3.17
C ALA A 6 4.95 -15.37 3.71
N ALA A 7 5.74 -14.46 3.17
CA ALA A 7 5.74 -13.06 3.59
C ALA A 7 6.08 -12.11 2.44
N ILE A 8 5.79 -10.84 2.64
CA ILE A 8 6.21 -9.74 1.77
C ILE A 8 7.22 -8.91 2.54
N VAL A 9 8.35 -8.60 1.91
CA VAL A 9 9.36 -7.70 2.48
C VAL A 9 8.82 -6.27 2.45
N LEU A 10 8.75 -5.63 3.62
CA LEU A 10 8.31 -4.23 3.72
C LEU A 10 9.52 -3.30 3.74
N ARG A 11 10.39 -3.45 4.73
CA ARG A 11 11.53 -2.54 4.91
C ARG A 11 12.79 -3.26 5.36
N PRO A 12 13.81 -3.35 4.51
CA PRO A 12 15.16 -3.71 4.92
C PRO A 12 15.89 -2.46 5.46
N ALA A 13 16.44 -2.55 6.66
CA ALA A 13 17.23 -1.48 7.28
C ALA A 13 18.61 -2.00 7.69
N PRO A 14 19.70 -1.23 7.47
CA PRO A 14 21.04 -1.60 7.92
C PRO A 14 21.09 -1.83 9.44
N PHE A 15 21.81 -2.87 9.87
CA PHE A 15 22.02 -3.19 11.27
C PHE A 15 23.46 -3.66 11.49
N GLN A 16 24.19 -2.98 12.36
CA GLN A 16 25.60 -3.26 12.69
C GLN A 16 26.46 -3.59 11.47
N GLU A 17 27.61 -4.23 11.66
CA GLU A 17 28.53 -4.61 10.58
C GLU A 17 27.94 -5.71 9.69
N GLY A 18 27.38 -5.32 8.54
CA GLY A 18 26.94 -6.24 7.49
C GLY A 18 25.62 -6.98 7.72
N GLY A 19 24.83 -6.62 8.75
CA GLY A 19 23.48 -7.16 8.98
C GLY A 19 22.37 -6.30 8.37
N LEU A 20 21.16 -6.87 8.32
CA LEU A 20 19.91 -6.19 8.03
C LEU A 20 18.87 -6.53 9.09
N VAL A 21 18.12 -5.54 9.55
CA VAL A 21 16.82 -5.73 10.20
C VAL A 21 15.76 -5.57 9.13
N VAL A 22 14.89 -6.55 8.98
CA VAL A 22 13.91 -6.60 7.91
C VAL A 22 12.51 -6.72 8.51
N SER A 23 11.62 -5.81 8.13
CA SER A 23 10.20 -5.88 8.42
C SER A 23 9.49 -6.68 7.33
N PHE A 24 8.61 -7.59 7.72
CA PHE A 24 7.84 -8.45 6.85
C PHE A 24 6.35 -8.36 7.16
N LEU A 25 5.52 -8.43 6.14
CA LEU A 25 4.09 -8.70 6.24
C LEU A 25 3.87 -10.19 6.01
N THR A 26 3.41 -10.92 7.02
CA THR A 26 3.15 -12.35 6.91
C THR A 26 1.87 -12.65 6.11
N GLU A 27 1.69 -13.88 5.65
CA GLU A 27 0.46 -14.34 4.99
C GLU A 27 -0.80 -14.17 5.85
N HIS A 28 -0.65 -14.07 7.18
CA HIS A 28 -1.71 -13.76 8.13
C HIS A 28 -1.99 -12.25 8.25
N GLY A 29 -1.17 -11.40 7.62
CA GLY A 29 -1.32 -9.93 7.66
C GLY A 29 -0.71 -9.27 8.90
N GLU A 30 0.02 -10.03 9.71
CA GLU A 30 0.80 -9.54 10.85
C GLU A 30 2.14 -8.98 10.38
N ARG A 31 2.61 -7.91 11.01
CA ARG A 31 3.98 -7.43 10.85
C ARG A 31 4.93 -8.21 11.77
N VAL A 32 6.01 -8.73 11.22
CA VAL A 32 7.10 -9.37 12.00
C VAL A 32 8.45 -8.79 11.62
N VAL A 33 9.39 -8.78 12.57
CA VAL A 33 10.74 -8.25 12.35
C VAL A 33 11.78 -9.35 12.47
N GLY A 34 12.66 -9.43 11.47
CA GLY A 34 13.72 -10.41 11.40
C GLY A 34 15.12 -9.78 11.28
N LEU A 35 16.10 -10.33 12.03
CA LEU A 35 17.52 -9.96 11.93
C LEU A 35 18.24 -10.95 10.99
N ALA A 36 18.66 -10.47 9.84
CA ALA A 36 19.49 -11.20 8.87
C ALA A 36 20.96 -10.85 9.08
N LYS A 37 21.67 -11.64 9.88
CA LYS A 37 23.11 -11.43 10.15
C LYS A 37 23.94 -11.69 8.91
N GLY A 38 24.85 -10.76 8.60
CA GLY A 38 25.79 -10.89 7.48
C GLY A 38 25.14 -10.77 6.10
N ALA A 39 23.90 -10.29 6.02
CA ALA A 39 23.14 -10.17 4.76
C ALA A 39 23.79 -9.23 3.71
N LYS A 40 24.62 -8.29 4.14
CA LYS A 40 25.36 -7.37 3.26
C LYS A 40 26.72 -7.88 2.79
N LYS A 41 27.17 -9.04 3.27
CA LYS A 41 28.45 -9.59 2.81
C LYS A 41 28.31 -10.06 1.37
N PRO A 42 29.32 -9.86 0.50
CA PRO A 42 29.27 -10.31 -0.90
C PRO A 42 29.02 -11.81 -1.07
N SER A 43 29.40 -12.60 -0.05
CA SER A 43 29.19 -14.06 0.00
C SER A 43 27.85 -14.46 0.62
N ALA A 44 26.99 -13.50 0.98
CA ALA A 44 25.71 -13.81 1.62
C ALA A 44 24.75 -14.49 0.63
N LYS A 45 24.19 -15.61 1.03
CA LYS A 45 23.26 -16.43 0.21
C LYS A 45 21.94 -15.74 -0.14
N TRP A 46 21.66 -14.54 0.42
CA TRP A 46 20.36 -13.84 0.34
C TRP A 46 20.43 -12.33 0.09
N VAL A 47 21.52 -11.84 -0.52
CA VAL A 47 21.69 -10.37 -0.75
C VAL A 47 20.53 -9.76 -1.51
N SER A 48 19.94 -10.45 -2.48
CA SER A 48 18.81 -10.00 -3.29
C SER A 48 17.43 -10.38 -2.73
N ASN A 49 17.35 -11.13 -1.63
CA ASN A 49 16.05 -11.67 -1.16
C ASN A 49 15.27 -10.72 -0.27
N PHE A 50 15.83 -9.55 0.06
CA PHE A 50 15.20 -8.54 0.91
C PHE A 50 14.80 -7.29 0.13
N GLU A 51 14.39 -7.45 -1.12
CA GLU A 51 13.88 -6.35 -1.94
C GLU A 51 12.49 -5.93 -1.46
N PRO A 52 12.20 -4.61 -1.35
CA PRO A 52 10.85 -4.14 -1.00
C PRO A 52 9.77 -4.74 -1.90
N LEU A 53 8.65 -5.10 -1.34
CA LEU A 53 7.55 -5.84 -1.95
C LEU A 53 7.91 -7.23 -2.52
N GLY A 54 9.12 -7.72 -2.32
CA GLY A 54 9.47 -9.11 -2.65
C GLY A 54 8.61 -10.10 -1.86
N LEU A 55 7.94 -11.03 -2.57
CA LEU A 55 7.30 -12.18 -1.94
C LEU A 55 8.37 -13.22 -1.64
N VAL A 56 8.44 -13.66 -0.40
CA VAL A 56 9.47 -14.57 0.09
C VAL A 56 8.88 -15.71 0.91
N ASN A 57 9.57 -16.84 0.92
CA ASN A 57 9.42 -17.84 1.96
C ASN A 57 10.52 -17.59 3.01
N VAL A 58 10.13 -17.19 4.22
CA VAL A 58 11.08 -16.82 5.28
C VAL A 58 10.96 -17.75 6.48
N SER A 59 12.11 -18.15 7.03
CA SER A 59 12.20 -18.93 8.28
C SER A 59 12.82 -18.06 9.37
N LEU A 60 12.08 -17.88 10.46
CA LEU A 60 12.51 -17.13 11.62
C LEU A 60 12.74 -18.05 12.81
N PHE A 61 13.86 -17.87 13.50
CA PHE A 61 14.20 -18.54 14.74
C PHE A 61 14.07 -17.59 15.93
N GLY A 62 13.34 -17.99 16.95
CA GLY A 62 13.12 -17.23 18.19
C GLY A 62 11.86 -17.66 18.91
N LYS A 63 11.60 -17.04 20.08
CA LYS A 63 10.33 -17.13 20.80
C LYS A 63 9.35 -16.13 20.21
N GLU A 64 8.04 -16.39 20.29
CA GLU A 64 7.00 -15.48 19.77
C GLU A 64 7.01 -14.12 20.45
N GLN A 65 7.36 -14.06 21.70
CA GLN A 65 7.41 -12.85 22.52
C GLN A 65 8.63 -11.94 22.27
N VAL A 66 9.52 -12.29 21.33
CA VAL A 66 10.71 -11.49 21.02
C VAL A 66 10.41 -10.65 19.80
N GLU A 67 10.51 -9.33 19.94
CA GLU A 67 10.26 -8.35 18.86
C GLU A 67 11.10 -8.60 17.60
N VAL A 68 12.36 -9.01 17.75
CA VAL A 68 13.28 -9.26 16.63
C VAL A 68 13.77 -10.69 16.62
N ARG A 69 13.33 -11.47 15.64
CA ARG A 69 13.69 -12.89 15.47
C ARG A 69 14.85 -13.02 14.49
N ARG A 70 15.65 -14.08 14.60
CA ARG A 70 16.75 -14.32 13.67
C ARG A 70 16.23 -14.94 12.36
N VAL A 71 16.55 -14.35 11.22
CA VAL A 71 16.33 -14.96 9.90
C VAL A 71 17.33 -16.11 9.73
N THR A 72 16.83 -17.31 9.46
CA THR A 72 17.64 -18.52 9.21
C THR A 72 17.61 -18.95 7.74
N ARG A 73 16.51 -18.63 7.04
CA ARG A 73 16.33 -18.88 5.61
C ARG A 73 15.43 -17.79 5.04
N CYS A 74 15.70 -17.36 3.81
CA CYS A 74 14.83 -16.49 3.03
C CYS A 74 15.00 -16.84 1.56
N GLU A 75 13.90 -17.13 0.87
CA GLU A 75 13.89 -17.45 -0.56
C GLU A 75 12.93 -16.50 -1.25
N LEU A 76 13.43 -15.77 -2.25
CA LEU A 76 12.62 -14.90 -3.09
C LEU A 76 11.77 -15.75 -4.04
N VAL A 77 10.45 -15.54 -3.99
CA VAL A 77 9.47 -16.19 -4.85
C VAL A 77 9.07 -15.28 -6.02
N HIS A 78 8.94 -13.98 -5.74
CA HIS A 78 8.55 -12.98 -6.74
C HIS A 78 9.10 -11.61 -6.36
N SER A 79 9.64 -10.87 -7.33
CA SER A 79 10.06 -9.48 -7.17
C SER A 79 9.30 -8.59 -8.15
N PRO A 80 8.66 -7.50 -7.68
CA PRO A 80 8.04 -6.50 -8.54
C PRO A 80 9.05 -5.55 -9.18
N LEU A 81 10.27 -5.48 -8.67
CA LEU A 81 11.29 -4.55 -9.18
C LEU A 81 11.64 -4.83 -10.64
N ILE A 82 11.75 -3.76 -11.43
CA ILE A 82 12.09 -3.82 -12.85
C ILE A 82 13.22 -2.83 -13.14
N LEU A 83 14.27 -3.32 -13.77
CA LEU A 83 15.40 -2.48 -14.17
C LEU A 83 14.94 -1.42 -15.19
N GLY A 84 15.30 -0.16 -14.96
CA GLY A 84 14.96 0.94 -15.87
C GLY A 84 13.55 1.55 -15.70
N HIS A 85 12.70 1.00 -14.84
CA HIS A 85 11.37 1.56 -14.58
C HIS A 85 11.34 2.34 -13.26
N LEU A 86 11.77 3.59 -13.28
CA LEU A 86 11.88 4.44 -12.09
C LEU A 86 10.53 4.60 -11.38
N GLU A 87 9.48 4.96 -12.11
CA GLU A 87 8.14 5.19 -11.55
C GLU A 87 7.60 3.95 -10.82
N SER A 88 7.66 2.78 -11.49
CA SER A 88 7.22 1.53 -10.86
C SER A 88 8.01 1.21 -9.60
N ASN A 89 9.32 1.42 -9.59
CA ASN A 89 10.17 1.16 -8.43
C ASN A 89 9.93 2.17 -7.29
N LEU A 90 9.55 3.41 -7.61
CA LEU A 90 9.12 4.39 -6.61
C LEU A 90 7.77 3.99 -5.99
N VAL A 91 6.83 3.50 -6.79
CA VAL A 91 5.54 2.98 -6.29
C VAL A 91 5.75 1.75 -5.41
N VAL A 92 6.68 0.85 -5.74
CA VAL A 92 7.10 -0.25 -4.86
C VAL A 92 7.52 0.28 -3.48
N ALA A 93 8.35 1.32 -3.43
CA ALA A 93 8.78 1.92 -2.17
C ALA A 93 7.61 2.59 -1.41
N CYS A 94 6.68 3.25 -2.12
CA CYS A 94 5.50 3.87 -1.51
C CYS A 94 4.58 2.84 -0.86
N LEU A 95 4.23 1.78 -1.59
CA LEU A 95 3.39 0.71 -1.05
C LEU A 95 4.06 0.01 0.14
N ALA A 96 5.35 -0.28 0.06
CA ALA A 96 6.10 -0.88 1.15
C ALA A 96 6.07 -0.01 2.43
N ASP A 97 6.29 1.31 2.31
CA ASP A 97 6.25 2.26 3.43
C ASP A 97 4.85 2.37 4.05
N VAL A 98 3.81 2.43 3.22
CA VAL A 98 2.41 2.45 3.68
C VAL A 98 2.08 1.19 4.48
N PHE A 99 2.40 0.02 3.95
CA PHE A 99 2.06 -1.24 4.61
C PHE A 99 2.91 -1.51 5.87
N ASP A 100 4.17 -1.03 5.93
CA ASP A 100 4.99 -1.10 7.16
C ASP A 100 4.38 -0.27 8.31
N ARG A 101 3.62 0.80 7.98
CA ARG A 101 2.90 1.64 8.95
C ARG A 101 1.54 1.09 9.35
N VAL A 102 0.85 0.43 8.43
CA VAL A 102 -0.50 -0.12 8.66
C VAL A 102 -0.45 -1.45 9.41
N ALA A 103 0.45 -2.35 9.01
CA ALA A 103 0.58 -3.65 9.62
C ALA A 103 1.17 -3.54 11.04
N ARG A 104 0.57 -4.25 11.99
CA ARG A 104 0.96 -4.22 13.40
C ARG A 104 1.43 -5.60 13.86
N GLU A 105 2.32 -5.61 14.85
CA GLU A 105 2.75 -6.82 15.53
C GLU A 105 1.60 -7.37 16.38
N GLY A 106 1.37 -8.68 16.31
CA GLY A 106 0.31 -9.35 17.06
C GLY A 106 -1.12 -9.08 16.58
N VAL A 107 -1.28 -8.39 15.43
CA VAL A 107 -2.61 -8.13 14.84
C VAL A 107 -2.65 -8.75 13.45
N GLU A 108 -3.51 -9.73 13.27
CA GLU A 108 -3.68 -10.42 12.00
C GLU A 108 -4.81 -9.78 11.17
N ASP A 109 -4.48 -9.37 9.94
CA ASP A 109 -5.44 -8.99 8.90
C ASP A 109 -4.99 -9.54 7.53
N PRO A 110 -5.42 -10.75 7.16
CA PRO A 110 -5.01 -11.38 5.91
C PRO A 110 -5.39 -10.60 4.65
N ARG A 111 -6.29 -9.61 4.76
CA ARG A 111 -6.65 -8.73 3.64
C ARG A 111 -5.46 -7.90 3.20
N LEU A 112 -4.61 -7.45 4.14
CA LEU A 112 -3.40 -6.66 3.85
C LEU A 112 -2.40 -7.46 3.00
N PHE A 113 -2.14 -8.71 3.36
CA PHE A 113 -1.24 -9.58 2.58
C PHE A 113 -1.77 -9.83 1.17
N ARG A 114 -3.07 -10.15 1.03
CA ARG A 114 -3.69 -10.36 -0.30
C ARG A 114 -3.63 -9.11 -1.17
N LEU A 115 -3.95 -7.96 -0.60
CA LEU A 115 -3.89 -6.67 -1.28
C LEU A 115 -2.48 -6.35 -1.78
N LEU A 116 -1.48 -6.42 -0.89
CA LEU A 116 -0.11 -6.09 -1.24
C LEU A 116 0.48 -7.08 -2.25
N SER A 117 0.12 -8.38 -2.13
CA SER A 117 0.49 -9.41 -3.11
C SER A 117 -0.10 -9.12 -4.50
N ALA A 118 -1.36 -8.67 -4.57
CA ALA A 118 -2.00 -8.29 -5.84
C ALA A 118 -1.28 -7.08 -6.46
N CYS A 119 -1.02 -6.02 -5.67
CA CYS A 119 -0.27 -4.85 -6.15
C CYS A 119 1.14 -5.22 -6.65
N ALA A 120 1.87 -6.07 -5.92
CA ALA A 120 3.22 -6.49 -6.33
C ALA A 120 3.22 -7.26 -7.66
N ARG A 121 2.24 -8.13 -7.88
CA ARG A 121 2.08 -8.85 -9.15
C ARG A 121 1.66 -7.92 -10.28
N ALA A 122 0.71 -7.01 -10.02
CA ALA A 122 0.26 -6.01 -10.99
C ALA A 122 1.40 -5.10 -11.44
N LEU A 123 2.25 -4.60 -10.52
CA LEU A 123 3.43 -3.80 -10.85
C LEU A 123 4.41 -4.55 -11.77
N LYS A 124 4.60 -5.84 -11.54
CA LYS A 124 5.46 -6.67 -12.42
C LYS A 124 4.88 -6.85 -13.82
N ALA A 125 3.55 -7.04 -13.90
CA ALA A 125 2.86 -7.27 -15.16
C ALA A 125 2.63 -5.97 -15.96
N ARG A 126 2.37 -4.86 -15.25
CA ARG A 126 1.98 -3.56 -15.84
C ARG A 126 2.74 -2.40 -15.18
N PRO A 127 4.08 -2.33 -15.35
CA PRO A 127 4.90 -1.27 -14.76
C PRO A 127 4.55 0.12 -15.28
N ASP A 128 3.99 0.21 -16.47
CA ASP A 128 3.43 1.40 -17.11
C ASP A 128 2.19 1.96 -16.40
N GLN A 129 1.54 1.17 -15.55
CA GLN A 129 0.36 1.58 -14.79
C GLN A 129 0.66 1.73 -13.29
N ALA A 130 1.90 2.01 -12.94
CA ALA A 130 2.34 2.04 -11.54
C ALA A 130 1.51 3.02 -10.69
N MET A 131 1.21 4.21 -11.19
CA MET A 131 0.41 5.20 -10.45
C MET A 131 -1.05 4.77 -10.24
N ALA A 132 -1.65 4.04 -11.19
CA ALA A 132 -2.98 3.46 -11.03
C ALA A 132 -2.99 2.37 -9.96
N ILE A 133 -1.95 1.52 -9.93
CA ILE A 133 -1.78 0.48 -8.90
C ILE A 133 -1.54 1.10 -7.52
N LEU A 134 -0.81 2.23 -7.44
CA LEU A 134 -0.66 2.98 -6.19
C LEU A 134 -2.00 3.49 -5.67
N ALA A 135 -2.78 4.18 -6.52
CA ALA A 135 -4.10 4.69 -6.16
C ALA A 135 -5.07 3.57 -5.73
N TYR A 136 -4.99 2.41 -6.39
CA TYR A 136 -5.71 1.20 -5.99
C TYR A 136 -5.29 0.72 -4.59
N GLY A 137 -4.00 0.63 -4.32
CA GLY A 137 -3.46 0.24 -3.02
C GLY A 137 -3.88 1.21 -1.90
N GLU A 138 -3.77 2.53 -2.14
CA GLU A 138 -4.21 3.59 -1.23
C GLU A 138 -5.70 3.46 -0.87
N HIS A 139 -6.55 3.26 -1.88
CA HIS A 139 -7.99 3.06 -1.69
C HIS A 139 -8.29 1.88 -0.78
N TRP A 140 -7.71 0.71 -1.08
CA TRP A 140 -8.02 -0.50 -0.36
C TRP A 140 -7.40 -0.56 1.05
N VAL A 141 -6.23 0.06 1.25
CA VAL A 141 -5.66 0.24 2.59
C VAL A 141 -6.60 1.04 3.49
N LEU A 142 -7.10 2.19 3.02
CA LEU A 142 -8.05 3.01 3.76
C LEU A 142 -9.36 2.25 4.06
N HIS A 143 -9.78 1.40 3.13
CA HIS A 143 -10.93 0.54 3.35
C HIS A 143 -10.66 -0.54 4.41
N CYS A 144 -9.47 -1.18 4.39
CA CYS A 144 -9.06 -2.14 5.42
C CYS A 144 -8.97 -1.50 6.81
N LEU A 145 -8.51 -0.26 6.89
CA LEU A 145 -8.48 0.53 8.13
C LEU A 145 -9.88 0.95 8.63
N GLY A 146 -10.93 0.79 7.81
CA GLY A 146 -12.29 1.18 8.17
C GLY A 146 -12.54 2.70 8.13
N VAL A 147 -11.61 3.49 7.60
CA VAL A 147 -11.69 4.96 7.55
C VAL A 147 -12.23 5.50 6.23
N LEU A 148 -12.49 4.62 5.26
CA LEU A 148 -13.09 4.96 3.98
C LEU A 148 -14.46 4.29 3.84
N PRO A 149 -15.55 5.04 4.05
CA PRO A 149 -16.90 4.49 3.90
C PRO A 149 -17.21 4.15 2.45
N HIS A 150 -18.17 3.25 2.28
CA HIS A 150 -18.58 2.81 0.96
C HIS A 150 -19.23 3.95 0.15
N PRO A 151 -18.79 4.23 -1.11
CA PRO A 151 -19.25 5.38 -1.89
C PRO A 151 -20.66 5.20 -2.50
N ARG A 152 -21.35 4.09 -2.24
CA ARG A 152 -22.72 3.87 -2.77
C ARG A 152 -23.73 4.84 -2.19
N LEU A 153 -23.57 5.21 -0.92
CA LEU A 153 -24.52 6.05 -0.21
C LEU A 153 -23.83 7.31 0.28
N CYS A 154 -24.59 8.41 0.33
CA CYS A 154 -24.16 9.59 1.04
C CYS A 154 -24.09 9.28 2.54
N GLY A 155 -22.97 9.56 3.19
CA GLY A 155 -22.81 9.31 4.63
C GLY A 155 -23.70 10.17 5.53
N LEU A 156 -24.28 11.27 5.00
CA LEU A 156 -25.17 12.16 5.75
C LEU A 156 -26.64 11.82 5.57
N CYS A 157 -27.11 11.60 4.32
CA CYS A 157 -28.54 11.44 4.04
C CYS A 157 -28.91 10.08 3.43
N GLY A 158 -27.96 9.19 3.21
CA GLY A 158 -28.18 7.87 2.62
C GLY A 158 -28.54 7.85 1.12
N ASN A 159 -28.54 9.01 0.43
CA ASN A 159 -28.88 9.07 -1.00
C ASN A 159 -27.81 8.35 -1.83
N GLY A 160 -28.25 7.42 -2.70
CA GLY A 160 -27.38 6.64 -3.59
C GLY A 160 -27.27 7.18 -5.03
N GLU A 161 -28.16 8.10 -5.42
CA GLU A 161 -28.28 8.56 -6.81
C GLU A 161 -27.62 9.91 -7.06
N ALA A 162 -27.74 10.85 -6.11
CA ALA A 162 -27.20 12.20 -6.28
C ALA A 162 -25.67 12.18 -6.36
N PRO A 163 -25.06 13.05 -7.19
CA PRO A 163 -23.61 13.15 -7.32
C PRO A 163 -22.91 13.37 -5.99
N LEU A 164 -21.76 12.74 -5.79
CA LEU A 164 -20.88 13.01 -4.65
C LEU A 164 -20.13 14.32 -4.90
N VAL A 165 -20.17 15.22 -3.92
CA VAL A 165 -19.60 16.57 -4.07
C VAL A 165 -18.52 16.89 -3.03
N LEU A 166 -18.44 16.13 -1.95
CA LEU A 166 -17.49 16.39 -0.87
C LEU A 166 -17.13 15.08 -0.15
N PHE A 167 -15.94 15.04 0.40
CA PHE A 167 -15.53 14.05 1.39
C PHE A 167 -15.21 14.73 2.72
N THR A 168 -15.75 14.20 3.83
CA THR A 168 -15.46 14.68 5.20
C THR A 168 -15.05 13.52 6.10
N ASP A 169 -14.28 13.81 7.13
CA ASP A 169 -13.80 12.80 8.07
C ASP A 169 -14.95 12.23 8.92
N GLU A 170 -15.98 13.04 9.19
CA GLU A 170 -17.10 12.65 10.03
C GLU A 170 -18.15 11.79 9.29
N TYR A 171 -18.50 12.19 8.06
CA TYR A 171 -19.58 11.55 7.31
C TYR A 171 -19.13 10.85 6.03
N GLY A 172 -17.83 10.90 5.68
CA GLY A 172 -17.32 10.35 4.46
C GLY A 172 -17.83 11.07 3.21
N TRP A 173 -18.28 10.31 2.21
CA TRP A 173 -18.77 10.86 0.95
C TRP A 173 -20.14 11.53 1.11
N ARG A 174 -20.25 12.78 0.70
CA ARG A 174 -21.48 13.60 0.78
C ARG A 174 -22.01 13.97 -0.60
N CYS A 175 -23.32 13.94 -0.76
CA CYS A 175 -23.96 14.24 -2.05
C CYS A 175 -24.46 15.68 -2.16
N SER A 176 -24.69 16.12 -3.41
CA SER A 176 -25.21 17.45 -3.73
C SER A 176 -26.63 17.73 -3.21
N ALA A 177 -27.43 16.69 -2.95
CA ALA A 177 -28.79 16.85 -2.46
C ALA A 177 -28.88 17.39 -1.03
N CYS A 178 -27.87 17.09 -0.18
CA CYS A 178 -27.89 17.49 1.24
C CYS A 178 -26.72 18.40 1.63
N THR A 179 -25.79 18.66 0.71
CA THR A 179 -24.56 19.41 0.99
C THR A 179 -24.37 20.48 -0.07
N PRO A 180 -24.77 21.72 0.20
CA PRO A 180 -24.41 22.85 -0.65
C PRO A 180 -22.88 23.08 -0.54
N VAL A 181 -22.19 23.07 -1.67
CA VAL A 181 -20.75 23.30 -1.77
C VAL A 181 -20.51 24.30 -2.90
N ASP A 182 -19.53 25.18 -2.75
CA ASP A 182 -19.08 26.03 -3.87
C ASP A 182 -18.69 25.11 -5.06
N PRO A 183 -19.21 25.36 -6.26
CA PRO A 183 -18.86 24.55 -7.44
C PRO A 183 -17.37 24.42 -7.71
N ARG A 184 -16.54 25.36 -7.23
CA ARG A 184 -15.07 25.34 -7.37
C ARG A 184 -14.40 24.35 -6.41
N GLU A 185 -15.05 24.05 -5.28
CA GLU A 185 -14.56 23.12 -4.26
C GLU A 185 -15.22 21.74 -4.39
N ALA A 186 -16.27 21.64 -5.21
CA ALA A 186 -17.01 20.41 -5.39
C ALA A 186 -16.18 19.34 -6.10
N LEU A 187 -16.32 18.09 -5.64
CA LEU A 187 -15.80 16.93 -6.37
C LEU A 187 -16.43 16.88 -7.78
N PRO A 188 -15.62 16.66 -8.82
CA PRO A 188 -16.10 16.66 -10.20
C PRO A 188 -17.12 15.55 -10.48
N PRO A 189 -17.98 15.73 -11.50
CA PRO A 189 -18.82 14.64 -12.04
C PRO A 189 -17.97 13.43 -12.40
N GLY A 190 -18.51 12.22 -12.15
CA GLY A 190 -17.77 10.96 -12.37
C GLY A 190 -17.07 10.42 -11.11
N THR A 191 -17.03 11.16 -10.00
CA THR A 191 -16.43 10.73 -8.74
C THR A 191 -16.94 9.36 -8.28
N ARG A 192 -18.27 9.14 -8.29
CA ARG A 192 -18.88 7.87 -7.89
C ARG A 192 -18.45 6.72 -8.81
N GLU A 193 -18.38 6.98 -10.11
CA GLU A 193 -17.97 5.98 -11.08
C GLU A 193 -16.50 5.59 -10.92
N TYR A 194 -15.60 6.54 -10.74
CA TYR A 194 -14.19 6.23 -10.49
C TYR A 194 -13.99 5.40 -9.21
N LEU A 195 -14.68 5.77 -8.12
CA LEU A 195 -14.67 4.98 -6.88
C LEU A 195 -15.27 3.57 -7.08
N ARG A 196 -16.27 3.43 -7.94
CA ARG A 196 -16.83 2.13 -8.30
C ARG A 196 -15.79 1.28 -9.04
N LEU A 197 -15.08 1.85 -10.01
CA LEU A 197 -14.01 1.16 -10.75
C LEU A 197 -12.89 0.69 -9.82
N LEU A 198 -12.39 1.54 -8.92
CA LEU A 198 -11.40 1.14 -7.90
C LEU A 198 -11.82 -0.05 -7.04
N ARG A 199 -13.13 -0.25 -6.86
CA ARG A 199 -13.68 -1.35 -6.04
C ARG A 199 -13.97 -2.62 -6.81
N THR A 200 -14.25 -2.52 -8.09
CA THR A 200 -14.74 -3.66 -8.89
C THR A 200 -13.68 -4.26 -9.79
N LEU A 201 -12.68 -3.48 -10.18
CA LEU A 201 -11.59 -3.97 -11.03
C LEU A 201 -10.46 -4.57 -10.18
N PRO A 202 -9.72 -5.55 -10.71
CA PRO A 202 -8.51 -6.05 -10.07
C PRO A 202 -7.36 -5.03 -10.20
N ALA A 203 -6.28 -5.25 -9.44
CA ALA A 203 -5.13 -4.32 -9.41
C ALA A 203 -4.48 -4.10 -10.79
N GLU A 204 -4.46 -5.14 -11.64
CA GLU A 204 -3.89 -5.08 -13.01
C GLU A 204 -4.73 -4.21 -13.97
N GLU A 205 -5.99 -3.97 -13.63
CA GLU A 205 -6.94 -3.15 -14.40
C GLU A 205 -7.33 -1.87 -13.66
N ALA A 206 -6.53 -1.48 -12.68
CA ALA A 206 -6.78 -0.28 -11.89
C ALA A 206 -6.98 0.95 -12.80
N PRO A 207 -8.01 1.78 -12.56
CA PRO A 207 -8.30 2.91 -13.42
C PRO A 207 -7.23 4.01 -13.27
N ASP A 208 -6.89 4.65 -14.39
CA ASP A 208 -5.91 5.72 -14.44
C ASP A 208 -6.29 6.88 -13.48
N PRO A 209 -5.42 7.23 -12.51
CA PRO A 209 -5.67 8.29 -11.54
C PRO A 209 -5.68 9.70 -12.17
N ASP A 210 -5.12 9.86 -13.37
CA ASP A 210 -5.05 11.11 -14.11
C ASP A 210 -6.02 11.17 -15.31
N GLY A 211 -6.70 10.07 -15.62
CA GLY A 211 -7.59 9.90 -16.75
C GLY A 211 -8.82 10.85 -16.77
N SER A 212 -9.14 11.48 -15.64
CA SER A 212 -10.25 12.43 -15.56
C SER A 212 -10.09 13.40 -14.38
N PRO A 213 -10.80 14.56 -14.38
CA PRO A 213 -10.86 15.44 -13.22
C PRO A 213 -11.36 14.73 -11.95
N ALA A 214 -12.32 13.81 -12.09
CA ALA A 214 -12.83 13.02 -10.97
C ALA A 214 -11.77 12.06 -10.42
N ALA A 215 -11.02 11.39 -11.27
CA ALA A 215 -9.93 10.50 -10.89
C ALA A 215 -8.86 11.26 -10.07
N ARG A 216 -8.38 12.39 -10.57
CA ARG A 216 -7.42 13.25 -9.88
C ARG A 216 -7.92 13.75 -8.52
N ALA A 217 -9.19 14.21 -8.46
CA ALA A 217 -9.77 14.69 -7.22
C ALA A 217 -9.91 13.58 -6.17
N VAL A 218 -10.39 12.41 -6.57
CA VAL A 218 -10.51 11.24 -5.68
C VAL A 218 -9.14 10.80 -5.19
N THR A 219 -8.17 10.63 -6.08
CA THR A 219 -6.81 10.18 -5.71
C THR A 219 -6.16 11.15 -4.73
N ARG A 220 -6.31 12.46 -4.94
CA ARG A 220 -5.85 13.48 -3.98
C ARG A 220 -6.54 13.31 -2.63
N THR A 221 -7.87 13.19 -2.61
CA THR A 221 -8.64 12.98 -1.37
C THR A 221 -8.21 11.74 -0.61
N LEU A 222 -8.00 10.62 -1.30
CA LEU A 222 -7.52 9.37 -0.69
C LEU A 222 -6.12 9.52 -0.10
N ARG A 223 -5.21 10.16 -0.82
CA ARG A 223 -3.83 10.42 -0.38
C ARG A 223 -3.78 11.35 0.82
N ASP A 224 -4.58 12.42 0.84
CA ASP A 224 -4.69 13.33 1.98
C ASP A 224 -5.28 12.62 3.21
N ARG A 225 -6.24 11.72 3.00
CA ARG A 225 -6.77 10.89 4.08
C ARG A 225 -5.72 9.92 4.61
N LEU A 226 -4.98 9.26 3.73
CA LEU A 226 -3.92 8.35 4.11
C LEU A 226 -2.81 9.05 4.91
N ARG A 227 -2.41 10.26 4.52
CA ARG A 227 -1.46 11.09 5.25
C ARG A 227 -1.94 11.44 6.66
N ARG A 228 -3.22 11.74 6.81
CA ARG A 228 -3.81 12.01 8.15
C ARG A 228 -3.81 10.79 9.06
N GLU A 229 -4.05 9.60 8.52
CA GLU A 229 -4.09 8.35 9.30
C GLU A 229 -2.69 7.83 9.66
N LEU A 230 -1.73 7.91 8.74
CA LEU A 230 -0.43 7.25 8.86
C LEU A 230 0.74 8.22 9.04
N GLY A 231 0.50 9.53 8.98
CA GLY A 231 1.55 10.54 8.82
C GLY A 231 2.10 10.55 7.40
N GLU A 232 3.04 11.46 7.12
CA GLU A 232 3.67 11.58 5.81
C GLU A 232 4.69 10.45 5.57
N PRO A 233 4.47 9.52 4.61
CA PRO A 233 5.47 8.52 4.27
C PRO A 233 6.64 9.18 3.53
N ARG A 234 7.88 8.83 3.90
CA ARG A 234 9.09 9.41 3.24
C ARG A 234 9.17 9.09 1.75
N SER A 235 8.69 7.93 1.37
CA SER A 235 8.65 7.47 -0.03
C SER A 235 7.78 8.37 -0.90
N TYR A 236 6.71 8.96 -0.37
CA TYR A 236 5.85 9.89 -1.10
C TYR A 236 6.55 11.21 -1.40
N GLN A 237 7.35 11.73 -0.47
CA GLN A 237 8.17 12.93 -0.72
C GLN A 237 9.15 12.69 -1.88
N VAL A 238 9.73 11.49 -1.96
CA VAL A 238 10.64 11.13 -3.05
C VAL A 238 9.87 10.97 -4.37
N LEU A 239 8.71 10.32 -4.34
CA LEU A 239 7.84 10.16 -5.52
C LEU A 239 7.44 11.52 -6.10
N GLU A 240 6.94 12.42 -5.26
CA GLU A 240 6.49 13.76 -5.65
C GLU A 240 7.66 14.57 -6.25
N ARG A 241 8.81 14.56 -5.60
CA ARG A 241 9.99 15.28 -6.08
C ARG A 241 10.54 14.79 -7.41
N LEU A 242 10.42 13.49 -7.73
CA LEU A 242 11.03 12.91 -8.92
C LEU A 242 10.08 12.77 -10.12
N LEU A 243 8.77 12.84 -9.89
CA LEU A 243 7.78 12.64 -10.95
C LEU A 243 6.85 13.83 -11.16
N LEU A 244 6.74 14.77 -10.20
CA LEU A 244 5.82 15.90 -10.28
C LEU A 244 6.54 17.24 -10.40
N ASP A 245 7.89 17.28 -10.29
CA ASP A 245 8.78 18.39 -10.66
C ASP A 245 9.28 18.20 -12.12
#